data_8d3422319f6dcd6706c257bdde8407c7
#
_entry.id   8d3422319f6dcd6706c257bdde8407c7
#
_cell.length_a   1.000
_cell.length_b   1.000
_cell.length_c   1.000
_cell.angle_alpha   90.00
_cell.angle_beta   90.00
_cell.angle_gamma   90.00
#
_symmetry.space_group_name_H-M   'P 1'
#
loop_
_entity.id
_entity.type
_entity.pdbx_description
1 polymer ?
#
loop_
_entity_poly.entity_id
_entity_poly.type
_entity_poly.pdbx_seq_one_letter_code
_entity_poly.pdbx_strand_id
1 'polypeptide(L)'
;VNAQGESCADIKLYNREHYRFLCPTRPEVTEYLKERVREIAQIEGLAGIHMDFIRYPDVILPYRLQESRGVVQDRVYPLWDFCYCDVCRAAFKAQTGVDPVEIEDPTSDEAWMQFRYDRMAEMASAIAAEIKACGKVASSAVFASPYESKKLVRQDWANFRNHDYIFPMIYHRFYFEEDEWVETATREGVEALRAAGNDAVLCSGLFVGHVPADRIEEFVGYTENGGSAGICFFSMEEMEKREGYVDSLRIVLEKIRLSD
;
A
#
# COMPACT_ATOMS: atom_id res chain seq x y z
N VAL A 1 -14.96 4.35 -11.24
CA VAL A 1 -15.17 4.23 -12.69
C VAL A 1 -13.81 4.20 -13.35
N ASN A 2 -13.60 3.25 -14.29
CA ASN A 2 -12.36 3.15 -15.08
C ASN A 2 -12.35 4.11 -16.28
N ALA A 3 -11.26 4.09 -17.07
CA ALA A 3 -11.13 4.94 -18.25
C ALA A 3 -12.11 4.57 -19.40
N GLN A 4 -12.77 3.41 -19.30
CA GLN A 4 -13.82 2.98 -20.24
C GLN A 4 -15.25 3.34 -19.79
N GLY A 5 -15.39 3.96 -18.60
CA GLY A 5 -16.69 4.36 -18.04
C GLY A 5 -17.37 3.28 -17.19
N GLU A 6 -16.69 2.16 -16.89
CA GLU A 6 -17.25 1.06 -16.11
C GLU A 6 -16.91 1.19 -14.63
N SER A 7 -17.85 0.87 -13.74
CA SER A 7 -17.65 0.87 -12.30
C SER A 7 -16.94 -0.39 -11.82
N CYS A 8 -15.94 -0.25 -10.92
CA CYS A 8 -15.34 -1.40 -10.25
C CYS A 8 -16.33 -2.18 -9.35
N ALA A 9 -17.51 -1.62 -9.07
CA ALA A 9 -18.58 -2.33 -8.38
C ALA A 9 -19.34 -3.29 -9.30
N ASP A 10 -19.38 -2.99 -10.61
CA ASP A 10 -20.14 -3.74 -11.59
C ASP A 10 -19.30 -4.77 -12.34
N ILE A 11 -18.01 -4.50 -12.49
CA ILE A 11 -17.06 -5.41 -13.11
C ILE A 11 -16.26 -6.19 -12.04
N LYS A 12 -16.03 -7.47 -12.28
CA LYS A 12 -15.25 -8.32 -11.38
C LYS A 12 -13.76 -8.21 -11.74
N LEU A 13 -13.12 -7.11 -11.35
CA LEU A 13 -11.68 -6.94 -11.58
C LEU A 13 -10.91 -8.17 -11.07
N TYR A 14 -10.10 -8.74 -11.94
CA TYR A 14 -9.29 -9.93 -11.65
C TYR A 14 -10.09 -11.13 -11.11
N ASN A 15 -11.38 -11.24 -11.51
CA ASN A 15 -12.32 -12.27 -11.04
C ASN A 15 -12.52 -12.26 -9.50
N ARG A 16 -12.44 -11.08 -8.87
CA ARG A 16 -12.63 -10.93 -7.43
C ARG A 16 -13.88 -10.09 -7.12
N GLU A 17 -14.85 -10.67 -6.42
CA GLU A 17 -16.10 -9.98 -6.06
C GLU A 17 -15.90 -8.85 -5.02
N HIS A 18 -14.93 -9.03 -4.11
CA HIS A 18 -14.61 -8.05 -3.07
C HIS A 18 -13.71 -6.91 -3.56
N TYR A 19 -13.29 -6.92 -4.83
CA TYR A 19 -12.35 -5.94 -5.39
C TYR A 19 -13.08 -4.66 -5.79
N ARG A 20 -13.74 -4.04 -4.80
CA ARG A 20 -14.54 -2.83 -4.95
C ARG A 20 -13.88 -1.71 -4.15
N PHE A 21 -13.56 -0.63 -4.82
CA PHE A 21 -12.83 0.50 -4.24
C PHE A 21 -13.70 1.75 -4.21
N LEU A 22 -13.59 2.50 -3.14
CA LEU A 22 -14.19 3.81 -2.99
C LEU A 22 -13.30 4.88 -3.65
N CYS A 23 -13.93 5.95 -4.15
CA CYS A 23 -13.21 7.02 -4.81
C CYS A 23 -12.61 8.00 -3.78
N PRO A 24 -11.27 8.21 -3.75
CA PRO A 24 -10.63 9.08 -2.75
C PRO A 24 -10.92 10.58 -2.96
N THR A 25 -11.38 10.97 -4.13
CA THR A 25 -11.73 12.38 -4.43
C THR A 25 -13.09 12.78 -3.87
N ARG A 26 -13.93 11.83 -3.46
CA ARG A 26 -15.27 12.09 -2.92
C ARG A 26 -15.20 12.42 -1.43
N PRO A 27 -15.57 13.63 -0.98
CA PRO A 27 -15.53 14.00 0.42
C PRO A 27 -16.39 13.08 1.31
N GLU A 28 -17.52 12.62 0.80
CA GLU A 28 -18.41 11.69 1.52
C GLU A 28 -17.76 10.34 1.81
N VAL A 29 -16.82 9.91 0.99
CA VAL A 29 -16.03 8.69 1.23
C VAL A 29 -15.09 8.89 2.41
N THR A 30 -14.38 10.01 2.45
CA THR A 30 -13.47 10.33 3.55
C THR A 30 -14.23 10.44 4.86
N GLU A 31 -15.39 11.12 4.89
CA GLU A 31 -16.20 11.22 6.11
C GLU A 31 -16.77 9.87 6.54
N TYR A 32 -17.26 9.06 5.63
CA TYR A 32 -17.70 7.69 5.93
C TYR A 32 -16.57 6.86 6.58
N LEU A 33 -15.34 6.94 6.05
CA LEU A 33 -14.21 6.20 6.63
C LEU A 33 -13.80 6.74 8.00
N LYS A 34 -13.86 8.05 8.24
CA LYS A 34 -13.65 8.65 9.55
C LYS A 34 -14.71 8.19 10.57
N GLU A 35 -15.97 8.06 10.16
CA GLU A 35 -17.01 7.49 11.02
C GLU A 35 -16.67 6.05 11.43
N ARG A 36 -16.22 5.22 10.49
CA ARG A 36 -15.76 3.84 10.81
C ARG A 36 -14.57 3.85 11.78
N VAL A 37 -13.63 4.79 11.60
CA VAL A 37 -12.52 4.98 12.54
C VAL A 37 -13.03 5.27 13.95
N ARG A 38 -13.98 6.22 14.10
CA ARG A 38 -14.57 6.57 15.41
C ARG A 38 -15.24 5.38 16.07
N GLU A 39 -15.95 4.56 15.31
CA GLU A 39 -16.60 3.34 15.81
C GLU A 39 -15.57 2.30 16.29
N ILE A 40 -14.56 2.01 15.46
CA ILE A 40 -13.49 1.06 15.79
C ILE A 40 -12.68 1.53 16.99
N ALA A 41 -12.44 2.84 17.11
CA ALA A 41 -11.68 3.44 18.20
C ALA A 41 -12.32 3.24 19.58
N GLN A 42 -13.63 2.91 19.66
CA GLN A 42 -14.34 2.62 20.91
C GLN A 42 -14.01 1.23 21.48
N ILE A 43 -13.36 0.36 20.72
CA ILE A 43 -12.97 -0.97 21.18
C ILE A 43 -11.97 -0.82 22.32
N GLU A 44 -12.33 -1.35 23.49
CA GLU A 44 -11.46 -1.32 24.67
C GLU A 44 -10.16 -2.10 24.43
N GLY A 45 -9.05 -1.54 24.90
CA GLY A 45 -7.73 -2.16 24.74
C GLY A 45 -7.09 -1.99 23.34
N LEU A 46 -7.83 -1.40 22.37
CA LEU A 46 -7.27 -1.14 21.04
C LEU A 46 -6.18 -0.06 21.10
N ALA A 47 -4.94 -0.40 20.71
CA ALA A 47 -3.82 0.53 20.71
C ALA A 47 -3.76 1.40 19.44
N GLY A 48 -4.15 0.84 18.29
CA GLY A 48 -4.04 1.53 17.00
C GLY A 48 -4.98 0.97 15.95
N ILE A 49 -5.09 1.66 14.83
CA ILE A 49 -5.87 1.26 13.65
C ILE A 49 -4.92 1.18 12.47
N HIS A 50 -4.92 0.04 11.81
CA HIS A 50 -4.12 -0.24 10.62
C HIS A 50 -4.99 -0.18 9.37
N MET A 51 -4.62 0.67 8.42
CA MET A 51 -5.32 0.83 7.15
C MET A 51 -4.71 -0.12 6.12
N ASP A 52 -5.53 -0.99 5.56
CA ASP A 52 -5.18 -1.82 4.41
C ASP A 52 -5.98 -1.40 3.18
N PHE A 53 -5.53 -1.75 1.98
CA PHE A 53 -6.14 -1.35 0.71
C PHE A 53 -6.34 0.16 0.54
N ILE A 54 -5.57 0.99 1.21
CA ILE A 54 -5.57 2.46 1.07
C ILE A 54 -4.86 2.88 -0.21
N ARG A 55 -5.45 2.52 -1.34
CA ARG A 55 -4.90 2.64 -2.69
C ARG A 55 -5.99 2.56 -3.76
N TYR A 56 -5.63 2.81 -4.99
CA TYR A 56 -6.48 2.46 -6.14
C TYR A 56 -6.46 0.94 -6.41
N PRO A 57 -7.41 0.40 -7.22
CA PRO A 57 -7.29 -0.94 -7.77
C PRO A 57 -5.94 -1.14 -8.44
N ASP A 58 -5.46 -2.39 -8.54
CA ASP A 58 -4.24 -2.65 -9.28
C ASP A 58 -4.41 -2.24 -10.75
N VAL A 59 -3.66 -1.24 -11.15
CA VAL A 59 -3.54 -0.79 -12.54
C VAL A 59 -2.72 -1.81 -13.32
N ILE A 60 -1.67 -2.31 -12.66
CA ILE A 60 -0.88 -3.45 -13.09
C ILE A 60 -0.72 -4.36 -11.87
N LEU A 61 -1.10 -5.62 -11.97
CA LEU A 61 -0.84 -6.60 -10.92
C LEU A 61 0.67 -6.81 -10.73
N PRO A 62 1.12 -7.06 -9.49
CA PRO A 62 2.46 -7.58 -9.26
C PRO A 62 2.75 -8.75 -10.21
N TYR A 63 3.90 -8.74 -10.81
CA TYR A 63 4.16 -9.48 -12.05
C TYR A 63 3.90 -11.00 -11.94
N ARG A 64 4.25 -11.61 -10.82
CA ARG A 64 4.01 -13.03 -10.57
C ARG A 64 2.53 -13.38 -10.37
N LEU A 65 1.71 -12.40 -9.97
CA LEU A 65 0.27 -12.63 -9.79
C LEU A 65 -0.49 -12.60 -11.10
N GLN A 66 0.07 -12.03 -12.17
CA GLN A 66 -0.58 -11.94 -13.48
C GLN A 66 -0.88 -13.33 -14.05
N GLU A 67 0.10 -14.25 -14.01
CA GLU A 67 -0.07 -15.62 -14.48
C GLU A 67 -1.20 -16.32 -13.73
N SER A 68 -1.22 -16.24 -12.40
CA SER A 68 -2.26 -16.87 -11.56
C SER A 68 -3.67 -16.31 -11.80
N ARG A 69 -3.77 -15.13 -12.42
CA ARG A 69 -5.02 -14.45 -12.77
C ARG A 69 -5.38 -14.53 -14.24
N GLY A 70 -4.52 -15.17 -15.05
CA GLY A 70 -4.75 -15.29 -16.50
C GLY A 70 -4.73 -13.94 -17.23
N VAL A 71 -3.96 -12.96 -16.74
CA VAL A 71 -3.81 -11.64 -17.36
C VAL A 71 -2.38 -11.39 -17.77
N VAL A 72 -2.20 -10.56 -18.80
CA VAL A 72 -0.91 -10.03 -19.22
C VAL A 72 -1.01 -8.51 -19.22
N GLN A 73 -0.20 -7.86 -18.40
CA GLN A 73 -0.20 -6.42 -18.24
C GLN A 73 1.23 -5.88 -18.40
N ASP A 74 1.63 -5.64 -19.65
CA ASP A 74 2.91 -5.04 -20.04
C ASP A 74 2.89 -3.50 -19.97
N ARG A 75 1.69 -2.93 -19.86
CA ARG A 75 1.42 -1.50 -19.76
C ARG A 75 0.12 -1.25 -19.00
N VAL A 76 -0.21 0.02 -18.76
CA VAL A 76 -1.52 0.42 -18.25
C VAL A 76 -2.58 0.29 -19.35
N TYR A 77 -3.66 -0.39 -19.04
CA TYR A 77 -4.81 -0.53 -19.93
C TYR A 77 -6.02 0.20 -19.38
N PRO A 78 -6.86 0.83 -20.22
CA PRO A 78 -8.04 1.59 -19.78
C PRO A 78 -9.00 0.83 -18.87
N LEU A 79 -9.10 -0.49 -19.03
CA LEU A 79 -9.95 -1.37 -18.21
C LEU A 79 -9.56 -1.33 -16.72
N TRP A 80 -8.26 -1.23 -16.43
CA TRP A 80 -7.72 -1.27 -15.05
C TRP A 80 -7.28 0.10 -14.52
N ASP A 81 -7.38 1.17 -15.33
CA ASP A 81 -7.01 2.50 -14.89
C ASP A 81 -8.19 3.25 -14.24
N PHE A 82 -8.03 3.67 -12.99
CA PHE A 82 -9.04 4.33 -12.15
C PHE A 82 -8.46 5.62 -11.53
N CYS A 83 -9.28 6.60 -11.11
CA CYS A 83 -10.73 6.76 -11.21
C CYS A 83 -11.05 7.89 -12.17
N TYR A 84 -11.99 7.64 -13.09
CA TYR A 84 -12.50 8.61 -14.07
C TYR A 84 -13.98 8.96 -13.80
N CYS A 85 -14.42 8.92 -12.52
CA CYS A 85 -15.77 9.33 -12.19
C CYS A 85 -15.97 10.84 -12.38
N ASP A 86 -17.21 11.28 -12.40
CA ASP A 86 -17.62 12.66 -12.56
C ASP A 86 -16.91 13.64 -11.61
N VAL A 87 -16.76 13.24 -10.33
CA VAL A 87 -16.07 14.05 -9.31
C VAL A 87 -14.58 14.19 -9.61
N CYS A 88 -13.89 13.08 -9.95
CA CYS A 88 -12.47 13.14 -10.30
C CYS A 88 -12.22 14.01 -11.53
N ARG A 89 -13.03 13.81 -12.57
CA ARG A 89 -12.93 14.59 -13.82
C ARG A 89 -13.18 16.07 -13.58
N ALA A 90 -14.24 16.41 -12.86
CA ALA A 90 -14.57 17.79 -12.55
C ALA A 90 -13.48 18.47 -11.71
N ALA A 91 -12.95 17.78 -10.69
CA ALA A 91 -11.89 18.31 -9.85
C ALA A 91 -10.59 18.54 -10.60
N PHE A 92 -10.18 17.59 -11.46
CA PHE A 92 -9.00 17.75 -12.30
C PHE A 92 -9.17 18.88 -13.33
N LYS A 93 -10.34 18.94 -13.99
CA LYS A 93 -10.64 20.02 -14.95
C LYS A 93 -10.66 21.39 -14.29
N ALA A 94 -11.16 21.51 -13.07
CA ALA A 94 -11.11 22.76 -12.31
C ALA A 94 -9.68 23.20 -12.00
N GLN A 95 -8.77 22.26 -11.80
CA GLN A 95 -7.36 22.50 -11.48
C GLN A 95 -6.52 22.81 -12.73
N THR A 96 -6.78 22.13 -13.85
CA THR A 96 -5.90 22.14 -15.04
C THR A 96 -6.52 22.79 -16.28
N GLY A 97 -7.85 22.94 -16.30
CA GLY A 97 -8.62 23.38 -17.48
C GLY A 97 -8.97 22.23 -18.44
N VAL A 98 -8.42 21.04 -18.27
CA VAL A 98 -8.58 19.89 -19.19
C VAL A 98 -9.36 18.77 -18.52
N ASP A 99 -10.29 18.14 -19.23
CA ASP A 99 -10.93 16.92 -18.79
C ASP A 99 -10.00 15.71 -19.08
N PRO A 100 -9.69 14.83 -18.12
CA PRO A 100 -8.75 13.75 -18.35
C PRO A 100 -9.15 12.78 -19.45
N VAL A 101 -10.43 12.69 -19.83
CA VAL A 101 -10.89 11.88 -20.97
C VAL A 101 -10.65 12.55 -22.34
N GLU A 102 -10.27 13.82 -22.34
CA GLU A 102 -9.88 14.57 -23.54
C GLU A 102 -8.38 14.47 -23.82
N ILE A 103 -7.60 13.91 -22.89
CA ILE A 103 -6.15 13.67 -23.04
C ILE A 103 -5.97 12.45 -23.96
N GLU A 104 -5.06 12.53 -24.93
CA GLU A 104 -4.80 11.49 -25.92
C GLU A 104 -4.42 10.14 -25.24
N ASP A 105 -3.50 10.18 -24.28
CA ASP A 105 -3.17 9.04 -23.43
C ASP A 105 -3.19 9.44 -21.95
N PRO A 106 -4.36 9.39 -21.29
CA PRO A 106 -4.47 9.74 -19.88
C PRO A 106 -3.76 8.75 -18.96
N THR A 107 -3.42 7.54 -19.44
CA THR A 107 -2.78 6.51 -18.62
C THR A 107 -1.32 6.82 -18.31
N SER A 108 -0.68 7.66 -19.13
CA SER A 108 0.70 8.13 -19.00
C SER A 108 0.83 9.64 -18.73
N ASP A 109 -0.28 10.39 -18.70
CA ASP A 109 -0.26 11.83 -18.41
C ASP A 109 0.18 12.11 -16.96
N GLU A 110 1.29 12.85 -16.83
CA GLU A 110 1.92 13.11 -15.53
C GLU A 110 1.03 13.93 -14.60
N ALA A 111 0.30 14.92 -15.13
CA ALA A 111 -0.58 15.76 -14.31
C ALA A 111 -1.77 14.97 -13.78
N TRP A 112 -2.36 14.11 -14.62
CA TRP A 112 -3.44 13.22 -14.22
C TRP A 112 -2.97 12.14 -13.23
N MET A 113 -1.77 11.59 -13.42
CA MET A 113 -1.18 10.67 -12.44
C MET A 113 -0.93 11.36 -11.11
N GLN A 114 -0.31 12.55 -11.10
CA GLN A 114 -0.03 13.30 -9.88
C GLN A 114 -1.31 13.68 -9.15
N PHE A 115 -2.34 14.12 -9.85
CA PHE A 115 -3.65 14.39 -9.25
C PHE A 115 -4.18 13.17 -8.46
N ARG A 116 -4.08 11.97 -9.04
CA ARG A 116 -4.54 10.74 -8.37
C ARG A 116 -3.69 10.38 -7.15
N TYR A 117 -2.37 10.57 -7.23
CA TYR A 117 -1.49 10.41 -6.07
C TYR A 117 -1.88 11.35 -4.93
N ASP A 118 -2.10 12.62 -5.25
CA ASP A 118 -2.47 13.65 -4.27
C ASP A 118 -3.81 13.32 -3.60
N ARG A 119 -4.83 12.95 -4.36
CA ARG A 119 -6.16 12.59 -3.80
C ARG A 119 -6.08 11.40 -2.86
N MET A 120 -5.29 10.39 -3.20
CA MET A 120 -5.08 9.23 -2.31
C MET A 120 -4.32 9.62 -1.05
N ALA A 121 -3.25 10.40 -1.18
CA ALA A 121 -2.46 10.85 -0.04
C ALA A 121 -3.27 11.76 0.91
N GLU A 122 -4.09 12.64 0.37
CA GLU A 122 -5.00 13.50 1.15
C GLU A 122 -6.02 12.67 1.95
N MET A 123 -6.69 11.71 1.30
CA MET A 123 -7.64 10.84 1.97
C MET A 123 -6.97 10.00 3.07
N ALA A 124 -5.85 9.35 2.78
CA ALA A 124 -5.08 8.56 3.74
C ALA A 124 -4.65 9.40 4.95
N SER A 125 -4.14 10.60 4.68
CA SER A 125 -3.70 11.56 5.72
C SER A 125 -4.85 12.05 6.59
N ALA A 126 -6.03 12.29 6.00
CA ALA A 126 -7.22 12.71 6.73
C ALA A 126 -7.77 11.60 7.64
N ILE A 127 -7.74 10.35 7.18
CA ILE A 127 -8.12 9.18 7.99
C ILE A 127 -7.12 8.97 9.13
N ALA A 128 -5.82 9.05 8.86
CA ALA A 128 -4.79 8.94 9.89
C ALA A 128 -4.91 10.04 10.96
N ALA A 129 -5.23 11.27 10.55
CA ALA A 129 -5.50 12.37 11.50
C ALA A 129 -6.69 12.07 12.41
N GLU A 130 -7.76 11.47 11.89
CA GLU A 130 -8.92 11.05 12.67
C GLU A 130 -8.56 9.94 13.67
N ILE A 131 -7.74 8.94 13.24
CA ILE A 131 -7.24 7.88 14.12
C ILE A 131 -6.47 8.50 15.31
N LYS A 132 -5.58 9.45 15.04
CA LYS A 132 -4.81 10.17 16.08
C LYS A 132 -5.70 11.03 16.96
N ALA A 133 -6.71 11.68 16.41
CA ALA A 133 -7.70 12.44 17.19
C ALA A 133 -8.48 11.56 18.16
N CYS A 134 -8.66 10.28 17.84
CA CYS A 134 -9.22 9.26 18.74
C CYS A 134 -8.19 8.71 19.76
N GLY A 135 -6.96 9.24 19.81
CA GLY A 135 -5.90 8.78 20.72
C GLY A 135 -5.31 7.41 20.34
N LYS A 136 -5.42 7.01 19.06
CA LYS A 136 -4.95 5.74 18.56
C LYS A 136 -3.73 5.91 17.65
N VAL A 137 -2.88 4.89 17.58
CA VAL A 137 -1.76 4.80 16.63
C VAL A 137 -2.30 4.58 15.23
N ALA A 138 -1.83 5.36 14.26
CA ALA A 138 -2.22 5.27 12.87
C ALA A 138 -1.15 4.56 12.05
N SER A 139 -1.51 3.51 11.32
CA SER A 139 -0.58 2.80 10.44
C SER A 139 -1.23 2.34 9.13
N SER A 140 -0.42 2.07 8.11
CA SER A 140 -0.91 1.55 6.83
C SER A 140 -0.01 0.48 6.24
N ALA A 141 -0.64 -0.55 5.66
CA ALA A 141 0.01 -1.42 4.69
C ALA A 141 0.08 -0.70 3.34
N VAL A 142 1.28 -0.70 2.74
CA VAL A 142 1.53 -0.05 1.45
C VAL A 142 2.31 -0.97 0.51
N PHE A 143 2.34 -0.66 -0.79
CA PHE A 143 3.12 -1.45 -1.74
C PHE A 143 4.62 -1.28 -1.50
N ALA A 144 5.39 -2.27 -1.97
CA ALA A 144 6.74 -2.59 -1.53
C ALA A 144 7.73 -1.42 -1.60
N SER A 145 7.76 -0.67 -2.68
CA SER A 145 8.65 0.47 -2.83
C SER A 145 7.89 1.70 -3.33
N PRO A 146 8.43 2.91 -3.19
CA PRO A 146 7.82 4.13 -3.73
C PRO A 146 7.57 4.06 -5.23
N TYR A 147 8.46 3.42 -5.98
CA TYR A 147 8.33 3.25 -7.42
C TYR A 147 7.18 2.28 -7.77
N GLU A 148 7.20 1.07 -7.20
CA GLU A 148 6.19 0.05 -7.49
C GLU A 148 4.80 0.48 -7.02
N SER A 149 4.70 1.17 -5.90
CA SER A 149 3.42 1.66 -5.37
C SER A 149 2.76 2.69 -6.29
N LYS A 150 3.53 3.64 -6.82
CA LYS A 150 3.04 4.63 -7.80
C LYS A 150 2.62 3.97 -9.10
N LYS A 151 3.47 3.10 -9.64
CA LYS A 151 3.28 2.42 -10.90
C LYS A 151 2.08 1.47 -10.88
N LEU A 152 2.00 0.61 -9.87
CA LEU A 152 1.06 -0.50 -9.86
C LEU A 152 -0.31 -0.15 -9.29
N VAL A 153 -0.38 0.77 -8.30
CA VAL A 153 -1.62 1.03 -7.55
C VAL A 153 -1.89 2.51 -7.31
N ARG A 154 -1.20 3.40 -7.99
CA ARG A 154 -1.35 4.86 -7.84
C ARG A 154 -1.27 5.31 -6.38
N GLN A 155 -0.34 4.74 -5.60
CA GLN A 155 -0.17 5.01 -4.19
C GLN A 155 1.17 5.72 -3.94
N ASP A 156 1.14 7.02 -3.63
CA ASP A 156 2.30 7.80 -3.22
C ASP A 156 2.38 7.85 -1.68
N TRP A 157 2.69 6.72 -1.07
CA TRP A 157 2.65 6.56 0.37
C TRP A 157 3.73 7.36 1.12
N ALA A 158 4.81 7.78 0.46
CA ALA A 158 5.77 8.68 1.07
C ALA A 158 5.14 10.02 1.48
N ASN A 159 4.03 10.40 0.82
CA ASN A 159 3.24 11.59 1.12
C ASN A 159 2.02 11.35 2.03
N PHE A 160 1.87 10.17 2.62
CA PHE A 160 0.85 9.87 3.63
C PHE A 160 1.21 10.53 4.95
N ARG A 161 0.55 11.65 5.28
CA ARG A 161 0.78 12.41 6.51
C ARG A 161 0.02 11.83 7.70
N ASN A 162 0.42 12.22 8.92
CA ASN A 162 -0.21 11.83 10.17
C ASN A 162 -0.13 10.34 10.53
N HIS A 163 0.60 9.53 9.76
CA HIS A 163 0.89 8.15 10.11
C HIS A 163 1.99 8.08 11.16
N ASP A 164 1.85 7.17 12.12
CA ASP A 164 2.92 6.81 13.04
C ASP A 164 3.83 5.75 12.42
N TYR A 165 3.22 4.78 11.69
CA TYR A 165 3.97 3.71 11.03
C TYR A 165 3.49 3.48 9.60
N ILE A 166 4.44 3.14 8.73
CA ILE A 166 4.22 2.66 7.37
C ILE A 166 4.82 1.27 7.23
N PHE A 167 4.02 0.34 6.70
CA PHE A 167 4.40 -1.07 6.51
C PHE A 167 4.44 -1.41 5.01
N PRO A 168 5.57 -1.20 4.31
CA PRO A 168 5.70 -1.66 2.93
C PRO A 168 5.67 -3.18 2.85
N MET A 169 4.80 -3.72 2.01
CA MET A 169 4.66 -5.15 1.72
C MET A 169 5.77 -5.60 0.75
N ILE A 170 7.01 -5.77 1.28
CA ILE A 170 8.19 -6.13 0.48
C ILE A 170 8.19 -7.63 0.21
N TYR A 171 7.19 -8.06 -0.56
CA TYR A 171 6.98 -9.46 -0.95
C TYR A 171 7.74 -9.73 -2.26
N HIS A 172 9.06 -9.67 -2.19
CA HIS A 172 10.02 -9.61 -3.30
C HIS A 172 9.69 -10.54 -4.48
N ARG A 173 9.33 -11.79 -4.23
CA ARG A 173 9.05 -12.76 -5.30
C ARG A 173 7.78 -12.46 -6.10
N PHE A 174 6.88 -11.62 -5.60
CA PHE A 174 5.74 -11.15 -6.39
C PHE A 174 6.15 -10.16 -7.48
N TYR A 175 7.34 -9.55 -7.33
CA TYR A 175 7.92 -8.60 -8.27
C TYR A 175 9.01 -9.23 -9.15
N PHE A 176 9.28 -10.54 -9.01
CA PHE A 176 10.41 -11.27 -9.61
C PHE A 176 11.78 -10.78 -9.16
N GLU A 177 11.82 -10.25 -7.94
CA GLU A 177 13.05 -9.75 -7.34
C GLU A 177 13.73 -10.82 -6.46
N GLU A 178 15.06 -10.73 -6.35
CA GLU A 178 15.88 -11.58 -5.50
C GLU A 178 15.78 -11.16 -4.03
N ASP A 179 16.27 -12.00 -3.13
CA ASP A 179 16.10 -11.81 -1.68
C ASP A 179 16.74 -10.51 -1.19
N GLU A 180 17.89 -10.09 -1.76
CA GLU A 180 18.61 -8.85 -1.41
C GLU A 180 17.84 -7.58 -1.79
N TRP A 181 16.85 -7.69 -2.69
CA TRP A 181 15.98 -6.55 -3.00
C TRP A 181 15.20 -6.05 -1.78
N VAL A 182 14.98 -6.90 -0.77
CA VAL A 182 14.36 -6.50 0.50
C VAL A 182 15.12 -5.33 1.15
N GLU A 183 16.47 -5.37 1.14
CA GLU A 183 17.30 -4.26 1.63
C GLU A 183 17.12 -3.01 0.76
N THR A 184 17.16 -3.17 -0.56
CA THR A 184 17.03 -2.05 -1.50
C THR A 184 15.67 -1.36 -1.38
N ALA A 185 14.58 -2.12 -1.40
CA ALA A 185 13.21 -1.58 -1.29
C ALA A 185 12.98 -0.91 0.08
N THR A 186 13.54 -1.47 1.15
CA THR A 186 13.50 -0.84 2.49
C THR A 186 14.22 0.50 2.48
N ARG A 187 15.43 0.55 1.94
CA ARG A 187 16.24 1.79 1.87
C ARG A 187 15.55 2.86 1.04
N GLU A 188 15.05 2.51 -0.14
CA GLU A 188 14.28 3.43 -0.99
C GLU A 188 13.08 4.01 -0.25
N GLY A 189 12.38 3.18 0.53
CA GLY A 189 11.25 3.61 1.34
C GLY A 189 11.62 4.60 2.43
N VAL A 190 12.69 4.33 3.18
CA VAL A 190 13.20 5.22 4.23
C VAL A 190 13.66 6.56 3.64
N GLU A 191 14.38 6.52 2.51
CA GLU A 191 14.84 7.71 1.82
C GLU A 191 13.67 8.55 1.26
N ALA A 192 12.63 7.90 0.73
CA ALA A 192 11.45 8.58 0.23
C ALA A 192 10.67 9.29 1.34
N LEU A 193 10.47 8.65 2.50
CA LEU A 193 9.84 9.31 3.67
C LEU A 193 10.66 10.53 4.10
N ARG A 194 11.98 10.39 4.20
CA ARG A 194 12.88 11.51 4.56
C ARG A 194 12.82 12.64 3.54
N ALA A 195 12.88 12.32 2.25
CA ALA A 195 12.80 13.31 1.18
C ALA A 195 11.46 14.05 1.15
N ALA A 196 10.37 13.36 1.48
CA ALA A 196 9.06 13.95 1.63
C ALA A 196 8.86 14.75 2.93
N GLY A 197 9.81 14.75 3.87
CA GLY A 197 9.65 15.33 5.21
C GLY A 197 8.51 14.65 5.98
N ASN A 198 8.44 13.33 5.90
CA ASN A 198 7.43 12.51 6.59
C ASN A 198 8.10 11.79 7.75
N ASP A 199 7.60 12.03 8.97
CA ASP A 199 8.16 11.48 10.22
C ASP A 199 7.64 10.08 10.54
N ALA A 200 6.83 9.47 9.67
CA ALA A 200 6.33 8.11 9.89
C ALA A 200 7.49 7.11 9.94
N VAL A 201 7.39 6.18 10.87
CA VAL A 201 8.38 5.11 11.05
C VAL A 201 8.11 3.98 10.06
N LEU A 202 9.12 3.60 9.28
CA LEU A 202 9.02 2.46 8.36
C LEU A 202 9.31 1.15 9.09
N CYS A 203 8.39 0.19 8.96
CA CYS A 203 8.57 -1.20 9.39
C CYS A 203 8.38 -2.13 8.19
N SER A 204 9.40 -2.86 7.80
CA SER A 204 9.36 -3.70 6.59
C SER A 204 8.44 -4.90 6.74
N GLY A 205 7.49 -5.06 5.82
CA GLY A 205 6.58 -6.20 5.75
C GLY A 205 7.15 -7.31 4.89
N LEU A 206 7.30 -8.50 5.46
CA LEU A 206 7.82 -9.69 4.78
C LEU A 206 6.73 -10.76 4.65
N PHE A 207 6.64 -11.41 3.50
CA PHE A 207 5.72 -12.53 3.29
C PHE A 207 6.39 -13.83 3.72
N VAL A 208 5.81 -14.51 4.72
CA VAL A 208 6.32 -15.77 5.27
C VAL A 208 6.55 -16.83 4.18
N GLY A 209 5.69 -16.83 3.15
CA GLY A 209 5.84 -17.74 2.00
C GLY A 209 7.13 -17.57 1.22
N HIS A 210 7.81 -16.44 1.35
CA HIS A 210 9.05 -16.12 0.64
C HIS A 210 10.30 -16.17 1.53
N VAL A 211 10.13 -16.32 2.85
CA VAL A 211 11.22 -16.32 3.83
C VAL A 211 11.37 -17.74 4.39
N PRO A 212 12.41 -18.52 4.03
CA PRO A 212 12.69 -19.81 4.64
C PRO A 212 12.99 -19.68 6.14
N ALA A 213 12.56 -20.66 6.93
CA ALA A 213 12.69 -20.63 8.38
C ALA A 213 14.16 -20.54 8.87
N ASP A 214 15.08 -21.15 8.13
CA ASP A 214 16.52 -21.15 8.39
C ASP A 214 17.24 -19.85 7.90
N ARG A 215 16.52 -18.99 7.18
CA ARG A 215 17.05 -17.71 6.67
C ARG A 215 16.39 -16.47 7.28
N ILE A 216 15.56 -16.63 8.31
CA ILE A 216 14.87 -15.49 8.96
C ILE A 216 15.87 -14.42 9.41
N GLU A 217 17.00 -14.83 10.04
CA GLU A 217 18.04 -13.91 10.53
C GLU A 217 18.65 -13.09 9.39
N GLU A 218 18.87 -13.69 8.21
CA GLU A 218 19.38 -13.00 7.03
C GLU A 218 18.39 -11.95 6.50
N PHE A 219 17.09 -12.30 6.43
CA PHE A 219 16.05 -11.35 6.00
C PHE A 219 15.85 -10.20 7.01
N VAL A 220 16.01 -10.47 8.30
CA VAL A 220 16.09 -9.41 9.32
C VAL A 220 17.26 -8.48 9.02
N GLY A 221 18.44 -9.02 8.74
CA GLY A 221 19.63 -8.25 8.37
C GLY A 221 19.39 -7.36 7.14
N TYR A 222 18.70 -7.84 6.09
CA TYR A 222 18.34 -7.01 4.94
C TYR A 222 17.46 -5.81 5.33
N THR A 223 16.48 -6.00 6.23
CA THR A 223 15.61 -4.90 6.66
C THR A 223 16.37 -3.88 7.53
N GLU A 224 17.24 -4.34 8.42
CA GLU A 224 18.09 -3.49 9.27
C GLU A 224 19.07 -2.67 8.43
N ASN A 225 19.78 -3.32 7.48
CA ASN A 225 20.69 -2.65 6.56
C ASN A 225 19.99 -1.60 5.69
N GLY A 226 18.71 -1.84 5.34
CA GLY A 226 17.86 -0.88 4.65
C GLY A 226 17.39 0.29 5.51
N GLY A 227 17.59 0.22 6.84
CA GLY A 227 17.22 1.28 7.79
C GLY A 227 15.79 1.16 8.32
N SER A 228 15.18 -0.03 8.27
CA SER A 228 13.89 -0.29 8.90
C SER A 228 13.97 -0.22 10.42
N ALA A 229 12.95 0.37 11.06
CA ALA A 229 12.87 0.41 12.52
C ALA A 229 12.15 -0.82 13.11
N GLY A 230 11.63 -1.71 12.28
CA GLY A 230 10.95 -2.93 12.71
C GLY A 230 10.52 -3.80 11.55
N ILE A 231 10.00 -4.97 11.85
CA ILE A 231 9.61 -5.97 10.86
C ILE A 231 8.19 -6.46 11.16
N CYS A 232 7.41 -6.67 10.11
CA CYS A 232 6.11 -7.33 10.16
C CYS A 232 6.13 -8.57 9.26
N PHE A 233 5.77 -9.73 9.79
CA PHE A 233 5.62 -10.95 9.02
C PHE A 233 4.14 -11.20 8.68
N PHE A 234 3.85 -11.37 7.42
CA PHE A 234 2.52 -11.71 6.91
C PHE A 234 2.55 -13.15 6.35
N SER A 235 1.76 -14.10 6.85
CA SER A 235 0.80 -13.94 7.91
C SER A 235 1.01 -15.02 8.99
N MET A 236 0.35 -14.88 10.15
CA MET A 236 0.33 -15.92 11.17
C MET A 236 -0.18 -17.25 10.60
N GLU A 237 -1.25 -17.23 9.79
CA GLU A 237 -1.79 -18.42 9.13
C GLU A 237 -0.74 -19.16 8.27
N GLU A 238 0.13 -18.40 7.58
CA GLU A 238 1.23 -18.98 6.79
C GLU A 238 2.36 -19.53 7.68
N MET A 239 2.59 -18.95 8.85
CA MET A 239 3.54 -19.48 9.83
C MET A 239 3.06 -20.81 10.39
N GLU A 240 1.78 -20.92 10.77
CA GLU A 240 1.18 -22.12 11.35
C GLU A 240 1.20 -23.31 10.39
N LYS A 241 1.16 -23.09 9.09
CA LYS A 241 1.28 -24.13 8.06
C LYS A 241 2.70 -24.69 7.91
N ARG A 242 3.70 -24.08 8.56
CA ARG A 242 5.13 -24.41 8.41
C ARG A 242 5.69 -24.91 9.72
N GLU A 243 5.95 -26.20 9.79
CA GLU A 243 6.51 -26.85 10.99
C GLU A 243 7.81 -26.14 11.44
N GLY A 244 7.90 -25.80 12.71
CA GLY A 244 9.06 -25.17 13.32
C GLY A 244 9.29 -23.70 12.97
N TYR A 245 8.47 -23.08 12.09
CA TYR A 245 8.70 -21.68 11.66
C TYR A 245 8.62 -20.68 12.82
N VAL A 246 7.60 -20.84 13.68
CA VAL A 246 7.41 -19.96 14.85
C VAL A 246 8.56 -20.10 15.85
N ASP A 247 9.09 -21.31 16.04
CA ASP A 247 10.23 -21.53 16.93
C ASP A 247 11.52 -20.91 16.36
N SER A 248 11.77 -21.05 15.05
CA SER A 248 12.88 -20.38 14.38
C SER A 248 12.78 -18.84 14.52
N LEU A 249 11.59 -18.28 14.29
CA LEU A 249 11.36 -16.84 14.46
C LEU A 249 11.60 -16.40 15.91
N ARG A 250 11.13 -17.16 16.90
CA ARG A 250 11.36 -16.85 18.32
C ARG A 250 12.85 -16.80 18.66
N ILE A 251 13.62 -17.77 18.18
CA ILE A 251 15.08 -17.82 18.38
C ILE A 251 15.76 -16.56 17.81
N VAL A 252 15.39 -16.14 16.61
CA VAL A 252 15.95 -14.94 15.98
C VAL A 252 15.58 -13.69 16.77
N LEU A 253 14.31 -13.53 17.18
CA LEU A 253 13.85 -12.38 17.96
C LEU A 253 14.51 -12.30 19.34
N GLU A 254 14.77 -13.43 19.99
CA GLU A 254 15.52 -13.49 21.26
C GLU A 254 16.97 -13.01 21.08
N LYS A 255 17.64 -13.41 20.00
CA LYS A 255 19.01 -12.94 19.69
C LYS A 255 19.05 -11.41 19.50
N ILE A 256 18.12 -10.86 18.71
CA ILE A 256 18.05 -9.41 18.46
C ILE A 256 17.87 -8.66 19.78
N ARG A 257 16.91 -9.10 20.62
CA ARG A 257 16.63 -8.47 21.93
C ARG A 257 17.80 -8.48 22.90
N LEU A 258 18.72 -9.43 22.76
CA LEU A 258 19.93 -9.54 23.60
C LEU A 258 21.10 -8.70 23.07
N SER A 259 20.98 -8.17 21.84
CA SER A 259 22.01 -7.36 21.18
C SER A 259 21.80 -5.85 21.37
N ASP A 260 20.60 -5.44 21.79
CA ASP A 260 20.23 -4.08 22.21
C ASP A 260 20.54 -3.85 23.70
#